data_f17c3f5efd540274079f0e8f3e9c3ac3
#
_entry.id   f17c3f5efd540274079f0e8f3e9c3ac3
#
_cell.length_a   1.000
_cell.length_b   1.000
_cell.length_c   1.000
_cell.angle_alpha   90.00
_cell.angle_beta   90.00
_cell.angle_gamma   90.00
#
_symmetry.space_group_name_H-M   'P 1'
#
loop_
_entity.id
_entity.type
_entity.pdbx_description
1 polymer ?
#
loop_
_entity_poly.entity_id
_entity_poly.type
_entity_poly.pdbx_seq_one_letter_code
_entity_poly.pdbx_strand_id
1 'polypeptide(L)'
;MAVGAGFTAIDTANQPRHYNEPAAGEALVALAGQGTPRESLFIQTKFTPVNGHDDRVPYDPKADLTAQVNQSFESSLLHLKTDRVDSFLLHGPYTYPRLGPEDWEVWNAIEAIHSSGRAGMIGISNVNALQVAELIDKAKVKPMVVQNRCFANRGWDRDVRRICVQRGIMYQGFSLLTANPYVLHHPEVISIAKRLHVDTPQVIFRFAMQAGMVPLTGTTSLEHMKEDLKIYDIELTPEQVKLIESIEA
;
A
#
# COMPACT_ATOMS: atom_id res chain seq x y z
N MET A 1 -3.53 -16.36 -10.03
CA MET A 1 -2.28 -16.07 -10.77
C MET A 1 -1.18 -15.54 -9.88
N ALA A 2 -1.30 -14.35 -9.26
CA ALA A 2 -0.20 -13.73 -8.51
C ALA A 2 0.39 -14.63 -7.41
N VAL A 3 -0.44 -15.24 -6.57
CA VAL A 3 0.02 -16.19 -5.54
C VAL A 3 0.72 -17.39 -6.16
N GLY A 4 0.20 -17.94 -7.26
CA GLY A 4 0.87 -19.02 -8.00
C GLY A 4 2.19 -18.59 -8.67
N ALA A 5 2.44 -17.29 -8.86
CA ALA A 5 3.72 -16.77 -9.31
C ALA A 5 4.72 -16.59 -8.15
N GLY A 6 4.25 -16.54 -6.88
CA GLY A 6 5.09 -16.39 -5.69
C GLY A 6 4.77 -15.20 -4.79
N PHE A 7 3.77 -14.35 -5.14
CA PHE A 7 3.34 -13.26 -4.27
C PHE A 7 2.61 -13.81 -3.04
N THR A 8 2.92 -13.25 -1.88
CA THR A 8 2.33 -13.65 -0.59
C THR A 8 1.54 -12.52 0.07
N ALA A 9 1.47 -11.34 -0.54
CA ALA A 9 0.73 -10.19 -0.03
C ALA A 9 -0.28 -9.70 -1.06
N ILE A 10 -1.47 -9.34 -0.58
CA ILE A 10 -2.57 -8.80 -1.38
C ILE A 10 -2.99 -7.48 -0.76
N ASP A 11 -2.91 -6.39 -1.54
CA ASP A 11 -3.40 -5.07 -1.16
C ASP A 11 -4.71 -4.78 -1.88
N THR A 12 -5.75 -4.46 -1.13
CA THR A 12 -7.07 -4.07 -1.64
C THR A 12 -7.66 -2.90 -0.84
N ALA A 13 -8.88 -2.51 -1.13
CA ALA A 13 -9.65 -1.55 -0.35
C ALA A 13 -11.15 -1.77 -0.56
N ASN A 14 -11.95 -1.45 0.45
CA ASN A 14 -13.41 -1.45 0.31
C ASN A 14 -13.86 -0.20 -0.46
N GLN A 15 -13.47 -0.14 -1.72
CA GLN A 15 -13.73 0.96 -2.64
C GLN A 15 -14.00 0.39 -4.03
N PRO A 16 -15.27 0.08 -4.36
CA PRO A 16 -15.65 -0.62 -5.60
C PRO A 16 -15.29 0.13 -6.89
N ARG A 17 -14.92 1.39 -6.81
CA ARG A 17 -14.47 2.18 -7.98
C ARG A 17 -13.17 1.65 -8.59
N HIS A 18 -12.23 1.18 -7.76
CA HIS A 18 -10.89 0.75 -8.20
C HIS A 18 -10.49 -0.64 -7.72
N TYR A 19 -11.25 -1.22 -6.78
CA TYR A 19 -10.93 -2.50 -6.16
C TYR A 19 -12.11 -3.47 -6.24
N ASN A 20 -11.81 -4.76 -6.18
CA ASN A 20 -12.82 -5.83 -6.20
C ASN A 20 -12.55 -6.81 -5.05
N GLU A 21 -12.91 -6.42 -3.82
CA GLU A 21 -12.76 -7.28 -2.65
C GLU A 21 -13.52 -8.61 -2.76
N PRO A 22 -14.77 -8.65 -3.27
CA PRO A 22 -15.47 -9.93 -3.46
C PRO A 22 -14.68 -10.91 -4.31
N ALA A 23 -14.13 -10.47 -5.45
CA ALA A 23 -13.31 -11.34 -6.29
C ALA A 23 -11.99 -11.75 -5.60
N ALA A 24 -11.39 -10.88 -4.77
CA ALA A 24 -10.25 -11.24 -3.95
C ALA A 24 -10.61 -12.34 -2.95
N GLY A 25 -11.77 -12.24 -2.27
CA GLY A 25 -12.25 -13.26 -1.34
C GLY A 25 -12.55 -14.61 -2.02
N GLU A 26 -13.14 -14.61 -3.21
CA GLU A 26 -13.33 -15.83 -4.01
C GLU A 26 -11.97 -16.47 -4.35
N ALA A 27 -10.98 -15.66 -4.72
CA ALA A 27 -9.64 -16.15 -4.98
C ALA A 27 -8.97 -16.73 -3.73
N LEU A 28 -9.16 -16.14 -2.55
CA LEU A 28 -8.64 -16.67 -1.28
C LEU A 28 -9.23 -18.03 -0.95
N VAL A 29 -10.55 -18.22 -1.13
CA VAL A 29 -11.21 -19.50 -0.92
C VAL A 29 -10.69 -20.56 -1.92
N ALA A 30 -10.54 -20.18 -3.18
CA ALA A 30 -9.99 -21.10 -4.20
C ALA A 30 -8.54 -21.50 -3.89
N LEU A 31 -7.71 -20.56 -3.41
CA LEU A 31 -6.34 -20.82 -3.01
C LEU A 31 -6.26 -21.76 -1.80
N ALA A 32 -7.12 -21.57 -0.80
CA ALA A 32 -7.21 -22.46 0.35
C ALA A 32 -7.57 -23.88 -0.07
N GLY A 33 -8.52 -24.05 -1.01
CA GLY A 33 -8.86 -25.35 -1.61
C GLY A 33 -7.71 -25.99 -2.42
N GLN A 34 -6.72 -25.21 -2.83
CA GLN A 34 -5.52 -25.67 -3.53
C GLN A 34 -4.29 -25.85 -2.60
N GLY A 35 -4.49 -25.75 -1.28
CA GLY A 35 -3.44 -25.98 -0.30
C GLY A 35 -2.64 -24.73 0.11
N THR A 36 -3.09 -23.52 -0.27
CA THR A 36 -2.51 -22.26 0.22
C THR A 36 -3.39 -21.73 1.36
N PRO A 37 -3.02 -21.93 2.63
CA PRO A 37 -3.86 -21.52 3.75
C PRO A 37 -3.87 -19.98 3.89
N ARG A 38 -4.96 -19.43 4.47
CA ARG A 38 -5.14 -17.99 4.69
C ARG A 38 -3.96 -17.36 5.45
N GLU A 39 -3.40 -18.08 6.40
CA GLU A 39 -2.31 -17.66 7.28
C GLU A 39 -0.97 -17.50 6.55
N SER A 40 -0.82 -18.08 5.36
CA SER A 40 0.36 -17.92 4.51
C SER A 40 0.32 -16.65 3.66
N LEU A 41 -0.79 -15.90 3.71
CA LEU A 41 -1.00 -14.70 2.91
C LEU A 41 -1.17 -13.48 3.82
N PHE A 42 -0.51 -12.38 3.47
CA PHE A 42 -0.71 -11.08 4.07
C PHE A 42 -1.83 -10.34 3.32
N ILE A 43 -2.93 -10.06 4.00
CA ILE A 43 -4.10 -9.39 3.42
C ILE A 43 -4.22 -7.99 4.02
N GLN A 44 -4.16 -6.98 3.17
CA GLN A 44 -4.35 -5.58 3.53
C GLN A 44 -5.60 -5.02 2.85
N THR A 45 -6.43 -4.32 3.63
CA THR A 45 -7.54 -3.53 3.10
C THR A 45 -7.62 -2.16 3.75
N LYS A 46 -8.55 -1.31 3.28
CA LYS A 46 -8.60 0.09 3.66
C LYS A 46 -10.05 0.56 3.87
N PHE A 47 -10.23 1.42 4.88
CA PHE A 47 -11.39 2.29 4.98
C PHE A 47 -11.21 3.48 4.05
N THR A 48 -12.14 3.71 3.15
CA THR A 48 -12.15 4.87 2.25
C THR A 48 -13.23 5.86 2.70
N PRO A 49 -12.89 7.13 2.97
CA PRO A 49 -13.87 8.18 3.21
C PRO A 49 -14.89 8.34 2.08
N VAL A 50 -16.10 8.85 2.39
CA VAL A 50 -17.21 8.99 1.43
C VAL A 50 -16.80 9.68 0.14
N ASN A 51 -15.99 10.74 0.22
CA ASN A 51 -15.51 11.50 -0.93
C ASN A 51 -14.54 10.71 -1.85
N GLY A 52 -14.06 9.56 -1.42
CA GLY A 52 -13.23 8.66 -2.23
C GLY A 52 -14.04 7.60 -2.99
N HIS A 53 -15.36 7.53 -2.81
CA HIS A 53 -16.24 6.60 -3.50
C HIS A 53 -16.92 7.21 -4.73
N ASP A 54 -17.54 6.35 -5.53
CA ASP A 54 -18.64 6.68 -6.42
C ASP A 54 -19.98 6.38 -5.69
N ASP A 55 -21.07 6.12 -6.41
CA ASP A 55 -22.39 5.83 -5.80
C ASP A 55 -22.43 4.52 -4.99
N ARG A 56 -21.37 3.70 -5.04
CA ARG A 56 -21.25 2.40 -4.35
C ARG A 56 -20.47 2.55 -3.05
N VAL A 57 -21.11 3.15 -2.05
CA VAL A 57 -20.53 3.29 -0.70
C VAL A 57 -20.88 2.05 0.13
N PRO A 58 -19.88 1.34 0.72
CA PRO A 58 -20.10 0.07 1.42
C PRO A 58 -20.57 0.22 2.87
N TYR A 59 -21.03 1.39 3.26
CA TYR A 59 -21.52 1.73 4.59
C TYR A 59 -22.58 2.85 4.50
N ASP A 60 -23.32 3.12 5.58
CA ASP A 60 -24.24 4.25 5.63
C ASP A 60 -23.47 5.59 5.69
N PRO A 61 -23.50 6.41 4.63
CA PRO A 61 -22.76 7.67 4.60
C PRO A 61 -23.32 8.75 5.54
N LYS A 62 -24.48 8.51 6.18
CA LYS A 62 -25.11 9.41 7.15
C LYS A 62 -24.83 9.01 8.60
N ALA A 63 -24.27 7.85 8.84
CA ALA A 63 -23.84 7.42 10.16
C ALA A 63 -22.66 8.27 10.65
N ASP A 64 -22.37 8.25 11.95
CA ASP A 64 -21.13 8.81 12.48
C ASP A 64 -19.90 8.09 11.91
N LEU A 65 -18.74 8.74 11.96
CA LEU A 65 -17.53 8.21 11.31
C LEU A 65 -17.06 6.89 11.94
N THR A 66 -17.23 6.73 13.24
CA THR A 66 -16.94 5.46 13.94
C THR A 66 -17.79 4.33 13.39
N ALA A 67 -19.09 4.56 13.19
CA ALA A 67 -19.99 3.58 12.59
C ALA A 67 -19.63 3.29 11.12
N GLN A 68 -19.29 4.31 10.33
CA GLN A 68 -18.85 4.13 8.94
C GLN A 68 -17.61 3.23 8.85
N VAL A 69 -16.60 3.46 9.69
CA VAL A 69 -15.38 2.63 9.75
C VAL A 69 -15.72 1.18 10.09
N ASN A 70 -16.55 0.96 11.13
CA ASN A 70 -16.94 -0.38 11.53
C ASN A 70 -17.75 -1.10 10.45
N GLN A 71 -18.75 -0.44 9.84
CA GLN A 71 -19.54 -1.02 8.75
C GLN A 71 -18.67 -1.36 7.54
N SER A 72 -17.75 -0.47 7.14
CA SER A 72 -16.80 -0.73 6.06
C SER A 72 -15.90 -1.93 6.37
N PHE A 73 -15.40 -2.04 7.59
CA PHE A 73 -14.55 -3.14 8.02
C PHE A 73 -15.30 -4.48 8.02
N GLU A 74 -16.52 -4.53 8.57
CA GLU A 74 -17.38 -5.73 8.51
C GLU A 74 -17.67 -6.15 7.06
N SER A 75 -17.97 -5.17 6.20
CA SER A 75 -18.17 -5.40 4.77
C SER A 75 -16.90 -5.99 4.11
N SER A 76 -15.71 -5.46 4.42
CA SER A 76 -14.45 -6.01 3.93
C SER A 76 -14.24 -7.47 4.35
N LEU A 77 -14.52 -7.80 5.61
CA LEU A 77 -14.37 -9.19 6.09
C LEU A 77 -15.32 -10.15 5.37
N LEU A 78 -16.57 -9.72 5.13
CA LEU A 78 -17.54 -10.49 4.35
C LEU A 78 -17.08 -10.68 2.90
N HIS A 79 -16.60 -9.63 2.26
CA HIS A 79 -16.08 -9.68 0.89
C HIS A 79 -14.87 -10.60 0.79
N LEU A 80 -13.90 -10.46 1.70
CA LEU A 80 -12.65 -11.23 1.72
C LEU A 80 -12.82 -12.64 2.29
N LYS A 81 -14.02 -12.97 2.81
CA LYS A 81 -14.33 -14.29 3.39
C LYS A 81 -13.34 -14.72 4.49
N THR A 82 -13.03 -13.78 5.37
CA THR A 82 -12.09 -13.94 6.48
C THR A 82 -12.64 -13.25 7.74
N ASP A 83 -12.19 -13.67 8.90
CA ASP A 83 -12.55 -13.06 10.20
C ASP A 83 -11.58 -11.96 10.65
N ARG A 84 -10.43 -11.86 9.97
CA ARG A 84 -9.37 -10.88 10.25
C ARG A 84 -8.58 -10.50 9.02
N VAL A 85 -7.95 -9.32 9.07
CA VAL A 85 -6.95 -8.87 8.08
C VAL A 85 -5.60 -8.67 8.75
N ASP A 86 -4.52 -8.76 7.98
CA ASP A 86 -3.18 -8.53 8.49
C ASP A 86 -2.88 -7.05 8.61
N SER A 87 -3.51 -6.21 7.76
CA SER A 87 -3.36 -4.75 7.82
C SER A 87 -4.65 -4.03 7.42
N PHE A 88 -5.00 -2.98 8.18
CA PHE A 88 -6.15 -2.11 7.91
C PHE A 88 -5.73 -0.65 7.92
N LEU A 89 -5.95 0.05 6.79
CA LEU A 89 -5.47 1.41 6.61
C LEU A 89 -6.63 2.42 6.49
N LEU A 90 -6.43 3.64 6.98
CA LEU A 90 -7.16 4.80 6.48
C LEU A 90 -6.65 5.11 5.06
N HIS A 91 -7.53 5.06 4.05
CA HIS A 91 -7.15 5.20 2.63
C HIS A 91 -6.65 6.60 2.26
N GLY A 92 -7.03 7.60 3.04
CA GLY A 92 -6.57 8.98 2.94
C GLY A 92 -7.23 9.86 3.99
N PRO A 93 -6.56 10.90 4.45
CA PRO A 93 -7.12 11.82 5.44
C PRO A 93 -8.25 12.68 4.84
N TYR A 94 -9.12 13.16 5.73
CA TYR A 94 -10.19 14.12 5.41
C TYR A 94 -9.62 15.53 5.22
N THR A 95 -8.58 15.86 5.96
CA THR A 95 -8.04 17.22 6.04
C THR A 95 -6.57 17.31 5.65
N TYR A 96 -6.17 18.48 5.18
CA TYR A 96 -4.81 18.80 4.76
C TYR A 96 -4.48 20.25 5.15
N PRO A 97 -3.24 20.60 5.55
CA PRO A 97 -2.03 19.76 5.61
C PRO A 97 -1.85 18.97 6.90
N ARG A 98 -2.73 19.10 7.86
CA ARG A 98 -2.71 18.43 9.17
C ARG A 98 -3.94 17.55 9.33
N LEU A 99 -3.91 16.67 10.34
CA LEU A 99 -5.06 15.84 10.69
C LEU A 99 -6.11 16.67 11.43
N GLY A 100 -7.37 16.58 11.00
CA GLY A 100 -8.51 17.21 11.61
C GLY A 100 -9.28 16.32 12.58
N PRO A 101 -10.37 16.84 13.18
CA PRO A 101 -11.21 16.07 14.11
C PRO A 101 -11.74 14.77 13.50
N GLU A 102 -12.17 14.80 12.23
CA GLU A 102 -12.67 13.63 11.50
C GLU A 102 -11.61 12.55 11.35
N ASP A 103 -10.38 12.95 11.05
CA ASP A 103 -9.25 12.01 10.93
C ASP A 103 -8.97 11.31 12.26
N TRP A 104 -9.07 12.03 13.38
CA TRP A 104 -8.87 11.47 14.71
C TRP A 104 -10.02 10.56 15.15
N GLU A 105 -11.27 10.87 14.81
CA GLU A 105 -12.40 9.99 15.07
C GLU A 105 -12.23 8.67 14.32
N VAL A 106 -11.91 8.72 13.02
CA VAL A 106 -11.65 7.53 12.19
C VAL A 106 -10.45 6.76 12.71
N TRP A 107 -9.35 7.44 13.09
CA TRP A 107 -8.18 6.76 13.63
C TRP A 107 -8.48 6.02 14.94
N ASN A 108 -9.25 6.63 15.83
CA ASN A 108 -9.68 5.98 17.08
C ASN A 108 -10.54 4.71 16.81
N ALA A 109 -11.40 4.73 15.79
CA ALA A 109 -12.16 3.55 15.38
C ALA A 109 -11.25 2.44 14.82
N ILE A 110 -10.24 2.80 14.02
CA ILE A 110 -9.23 1.87 13.49
C ILE A 110 -8.39 1.28 14.65
N GLU A 111 -8.00 2.09 15.64
CA GLU A 111 -7.31 1.60 16.86
C GLU A 111 -8.16 0.60 17.64
N ALA A 112 -9.48 0.81 17.73
CA ALA A 112 -10.39 -0.11 18.40
C ALA A 112 -10.48 -1.46 17.65
N ILE A 113 -10.53 -1.45 16.33
CA ILE A 113 -10.51 -2.65 15.50
C ILE A 113 -9.18 -3.40 15.70
N HIS A 114 -8.05 -2.71 15.71
CA HIS A 114 -6.75 -3.33 16.00
C HIS A 114 -6.72 -3.95 17.41
N SER A 115 -7.21 -3.23 18.41
CA SER A 115 -7.23 -3.69 19.80
C SER A 115 -8.13 -4.91 20.00
N SER A 116 -9.12 -5.12 19.12
CA SER A 116 -9.95 -6.34 19.12
C SER A 116 -9.24 -7.58 18.54
N GLY A 117 -8.05 -7.42 17.98
CA GLY A 117 -7.28 -8.48 17.32
C GLY A 117 -7.71 -8.79 15.89
N ARG A 118 -8.68 -8.06 15.32
CA ARG A 118 -9.22 -8.31 13.98
C ARG A 118 -8.40 -7.67 12.86
N ALA A 119 -7.56 -6.69 13.18
CA ALA A 119 -6.54 -6.14 12.29
C ALA A 119 -5.17 -6.25 12.96
N GLY A 120 -4.24 -6.95 12.33
CA GLY A 120 -2.90 -7.18 12.89
C GLY A 120 -2.05 -5.91 12.93
N MET A 121 -2.06 -5.14 11.85
CA MET A 121 -1.40 -3.84 11.70
C MET A 121 -2.42 -2.77 11.35
N ILE A 122 -2.12 -1.52 11.72
CA ILE A 122 -2.90 -0.37 11.28
C ILE A 122 -2.00 0.70 10.67
N GLY A 123 -2.57 1.50 9.78
CA GLY A 123 -1.81 2.51 9.07
C GLY A 123 -2.66 3.52 8.32
N ILE A 124 -1.99 4.31 7.51
CA ILE A 124 -2.63 5.39 6.77
C ILE A 124 -2.00 5.52 5.37
N SER A 125 -2.80 5.97 4.42
CA SER A 125 -2.38 6.17 3.04
C SER A 125 -2.58 7.64 2.61
N ASN A 126 -1.86 8.06 1.58
CA ASN A 126 -1.99 9.38 0.97
C ASN A 126 -1.77 10.56 1.95
N VAL A 127 -0.73 10.47 2.74
CA VAL A 127 -0.36 11.43 3.80
C VAL A 127 0.94 12.16 3.50
N ASN A 128 1.10 13.33 4.10
CA ASN A 128 2.36 14.07 4.13
C ASN A 128 3.14 13.82 5.43
N ALA A 129 4.37 14.33 5.49
CA ALA A 129 5.26 14.18 6.63
C ALA A 129 4.70 14.76 7.94
N LEU A 130 3.94 15.87 7.87
CA LEU A 130 3.33 16.49 9.05
C LEU A 130 2.24 15.59 9.66
N GLN A 131 1.39 15.01 8.83
CA GLN A 131 0.32 14.11 9.25
C GLN A 131 0.88 12.81 9.87
N VAL A 132 1.93 12.24 9.26
CA VAL A 132 2.62 11.07 9.84
C VAL A 132 3.24 11.42 11.19
N ALA A 133 3.91 12.57 11.30
CA ALA A 133 4.49 13.03 12.56
C ALA A 133 3.43 13.24 13.64
N GLU A 134 2.26 13.79 13.30
CA GLU A 134 1.13 13.95 14.22
C GLU A 134 0.58 12.61 14.73
N LEU A 135 0.42 11.62 13.85
CA LEU A 135 0.01 10.27 14.26
C LEU A 135 1.04 9.64 15.20
N ILE A 136 2.33 9.76 14.87
CA ILE A 136 3.40 9.23 15.73
C ILE A 136 3.40 9.92 17.09
N ASP A 137 3.11 11.21 17.17
CA ASP A 137 3.10 11.96 18.43
C ASP A 137 1.85 11.66 19.28
N LYS A 138 0.66 11.72 18.68
CA LYS A 138 -0.61 11.82 19.41
C LYS A 138 -1.42 10.52 19.48
N ALA A 139 -1.32 9.61 18.47
CA ALA A 139 -2.10 8.38 18.46
C ALA A 139 -1.76 7.46 19.64
N LYS A 140 -2.73 6.73 20.17
CA LYS A 140 -2.50 5.71 21.22
C LYS A 140 -1.76 4.51 20.63
N VAL A 141 -2.26 3.98 19.52
CA VAL A 141 -1.57 2.97 18.71
C VAL A 141 -0.93 3.69 17.52
N LYS A 142 0.40 3.66 17.46
CA LYS A 142 1.15 4.35 16.40
C LYS A 142 0.92 3.66 15.05
N PRO A 143 0.98 4.38 13.91
CA PRO A 143 0.89 3.74 12.61
C PRO A 143 2.04 2.76 12.44
N MET A 144 1.71 1.58 11.92
CA MET A 144 2.68 0.54 11.57
C MET A 144 2.96 0.50 10.07
N VAL A 145 2.04 1.06 9.27
CA VAL A 145 2.12 1.12 7.82
C VAL A 145 1.80 2.53 7.33
N VAL A 146 2.59 3.03 6.39
CA VAL A 146 2.27 4.21 5.58
C VAL A 146 2.32 3.80 4.11
N GLN A 147 1.27 4.10 3.35
CA GLN A 147 1.18 3.75 1.93
C GLN A 147 0.94 5.01 1.09
N ASN A 148 1.91 5.43 0.28
CA ASN A 148 1.80 6.62 -0.53
C ASN A 148 2.08 6.38 -2.01
N ARG A 149 1.46 7.22 -2.86
CA ARG A 149 1.82 7.32 -4.26
C ARG A 149 3.19 7.99 -4.38
N CYS A 150 4.12 7.32 -5.05
CA CYS A 150 5.48 7.81 -5.22
C CYS A 150 5.66 8.51 -6.56
N PHE A 151 6.01 9.79 -6.51
CA PHE A 151 6.38 10.60 -7.67
C PHE A 151 7.87 10.91 -7.64
N ALA A 152 8.59 10.56 -8.70
CA ALA A 152 10.02 10.85 -8.83
C ALA A 152 10.29 12.37 -8.79
N ASN A 153 9.48 13.18 -9.50
CA ASN A 153 9.58 14.64 -9.50
C ASN A 153 9.24 15.31 -8.15
N ARG A 154 8.93 14.52 -7.12
CA ARG A 154 8.75 14.95 -5.73
C ARG A 154 9.72 14.23 -4.79
N GLY A 155 10.85 13.74 -5.34
CA GLY A 155 11.89 13.04 -4.57
C GLY A 155 11.43 11.69 -4.01
N TRP A 156 10.49 10.99 -4.67
CA TRP A 156 10.04 9.66 -4.24
C TRP A 156 9.53 9.61 -2.78
N ASP A 157 8.89 10.70 -2.34
CA ASP A 157 8.34 10.83 -0.98
C ASP A 157 9.40 10.67 0.14
N ARG A 158 10.62 11.15 -0.12
CA ARG A 158 11.82 10.96 0.73
C ARG A 158 11.59 11.36 2.20
N ASP A 159 10.86 12.45 2.45
CA ASP A 159 10.66 12.93 3.81
C ASP A 159 9.77 12.00 4.63
N VAL A 160 8.69 11.48 4.05
CA VAL A 160 7.82 10.49 4.70
C VAL A 160 8.58 9.17 4.90
N ARG A 161 9.29 8.68 3.88
CA ARG A 161 10.11 7.46 3.97
C ARG A 161 11.14 7.57 5.09
N ARG A 162 11.83 8.70 5.21
CA ARG A 162 12.81 8.93 6.27
C ARG A 162 12.19 8.82 7.66
N ILE A 163 11.01 9.42 7.87
CA ILE A 163 10.28 9.30 9.14
C ILE A 163 9.92 7.83 9.39
N CYS A 164 9.42 7.13 8.40
CA CYS A 164 9.04 5.72 8.51
C CYS A 164 10.23 4.85 8.91
N VAL A 165 11.37 4.98 8.24
CA VAL A 165 12.60 4.24 8.57
C VAL A 165 13.06 4.53 10.01
N GLN A 166 13.08 5.79 10.43
CA GLN A 166 13.49 6.18 11.79
C GLN A 166 12.58 5.63 12.89
N ARG A 167 11.34 5.31 12.56
CA ARG A 167 10.31 4.87 13.50
C ARG A 167 9.93 3.38 13.37
N GLY A 168 10.59 2.66 12.46
CA GLY A 168 10.27 1.25 12.20
C GLY A 168 8.88 1.05 11.57
N ILE A 169 8.36 2.05 10.86
CA ILE A 169 7.09 2.00 10.14
C ILE A 169 7.34 1.44 8.74
N MET A 170 6.55 0.46 8.32
CA MET A 170 6.60 -0.07 6.96
C MET A 170 6.10 1.00 5.98
N TYR A 171 6.96 1.41 5.06
CA TYR A 171 6.56 2.31 3.97
C TYR A 171 6.27 1.50 2.71
N GLN A 172 5.06 1.66 2.16
CA GLN A 172 4.61 1.02 0.93
C GLN A 172 4.47 2.08 -0.16
N GLY A 173 5.17 1.88 -1.29
CA GLY A 173 5.12 2.79 -2.44
C GLY A 173 4.26 2.22 -3.57
N PHE A 174 3.25 2.98 -4.02
CA PHE A 174 2.44 2.58 -5.17
C PHE A 174 2.55 3.53 -6.35
N SER A 175 2.07 3.10 -7.52
CA SER A 175 2.19 3.81 -8.81
C SER A 175 3.64 4.12 -9.21
N LEU A 176 4.59 3.32 -8.78
CA LEU A 176 6.02 3.52 -9.04
C LEU A 176 6.35 3.63 -10.52
N LEU A 177 5.64 2.88 -11.38
CA LEU A 177 5.83 2.92 -12.84
C LEU A 177 4.86 3.91 -13.49
N THR A 178 3.56 3.79 -13.18
CA THR A 178 2.49 4.54 -13.87
C THR A 178 2.50 6.03 -13.59
N ALA A 179 3.01 6.45 -12.44
CA ALA A 179 3.18 7.87 -12.11
C ALA A 179 4.51 8.46 -12.63
N ASN A 180 5.43 7.61 -13.11
CA ASN A 180 6.80 7.98 -13.46
C ASN A 180 7.24 7.42 -14.83
N PRO A 181 6.43 7.53 -15.91
CA PRO A 181 6.77 6.91 -17.18
C PRO A 181 8.09 7.45 -17.77
N TYR A 182 8.42 8.72 -17.54
CA TYR A 182 9.67 9.33 -18.01
C TYR A 182 10.91 8.71 -17.37
N VAL A 183 10.82 8.22 -16.13
CA VAL A 183 11.94 7.56 -15.45
C VAL A 183 12.28 6.22 -16.11
N LEU A 184 11.26 5.49 -16.58
CA LEU A 184 11.46 4.23 -17.31
C LEU A 184 12.21 4.41 -18.64
N HIS A 185 12.12 5.60 -19.21
CA HIS A 185 12.80 5.98 -20.46
C HIS A 185 14.07 6.82 -20.24
N HIS A 186 14.45 7.06 -18.97
CA HIS A 186 15.66 7.82 -18.66
C HIS A 186 16.92 7.05 -19.11
N PRO A 187 17.88 7.70 -19.83
CA PRO A 187 19.05 7.03 -20.38
C PRO A 187 19.86 6.23 -19.36
N GLU A 188 20.03 6.76 -18.15
CA GLU A 188 20.77 6.08 -17.08
C GLU A 188 20.03 4.83 -16.58
N VAL A 189 18.69 4.88 -16.44
CA VAL A 189 17.88 3.73 -16.03
C VAL A 189 17.95 2.63 -17.08
N ILE A 190 17.85 2.99 -18.37
CA ILE A 190 18.04 2.07 -19.50
C ILE A 190 19.46 1.46 -19.47
N SER A 191 20.48 2.27 -19.20
CA SER A 191 21.87 1.80 -19.10
C SER A 191 22.05 0.80 -17.96
N ILE A 192 21.45 1.07 -16.79
CA ILE A 192 21.46 0.15 -15.64
C ILE A 192 20.76 -1.16 -16.01
N ALA A 193 19.56 -1.11 -16.58
CA ALA A 193 18.78 -2.27 -16.99
C ALA A 193 19.57 -3.17 -17.95
N LYS A 194 20.19 -2.59 -18.97
CA LYS A 194 21.05 -3.32 -19.93
C LYS A 194 22.23 -4.03 -19.25
N ARG A 195 22.90 -3.37 -18.29
CA ARG A 195 24.05 -3.97 -17.57
C ARG A 195 23.64 -5.12 -16.66
N LEU A 196 22.43 -5.04 -16.09
CA LEU A 196 21.89 -6.06 -15.20
C LEU A 196 21.13 -7.15 -15.96
N HIS A 197 20.95 -7.02 -17.29
CA HIS A 197 20.16 -7.93 -18.13
C HIS A 197 18.71 -8.07 -17.65
N VAL A 198 18.09 -6.94 -17.29
CA VAL A 198 16.69 -6.84 -16.83
C VAL A 198 15.98 -5.69 -17.55
N ASP A 199 14.66 -5.56 -17.33
CA ASP A 199 13.87 -4.45 -17.85
C ASP A 199 13.83 -3.26 -16.87
N THR A 200 13.53 -2.07 -17.39
CA THR A 200 13.51 -0.85 -16.58
C THR A 200 12.49 -0.89 -15.41
N PRO A 201 11.30 -1.54 -15.49
CA PRO A 201 10.44 -1.74 -14.34
C PRO A 201 11.12 -2.45 -13.18
N GLN A 202 11.91 -3.49 -13.44
CA GLN A 202 12.63 -4.24 -12.41
C GLN A 202 13.68 -3.35 -11.72
N VAL A 203 14.37 -2.47 -12.47
CA VAL A 203 15.30 -1.49 -11.89
C VAL A 203 14.57 -0.56 -10.93
N ILE A 204 13.38 -0.07 -11.29
CA ILE A 204 12.60 0.83 -10.42
C ILE A 204 12.06 0.11 -9.18
N PHE A 205 11.56 -1.11 -9.31
CA PHE A 205 11.12 -1.88 -8.14
C PHE A 205 12.30 -2.23 -7.22
N ARG A 206 13.46 -2.58 -7.78
CA ARG A 206 14.67 -2.81 -6.98
C ARG A 206 15.16 -1.55 -6.29
N PHE A 207 15.15 -0.41 -6.98
CA PHE A 207 15.41 0.90 -6.38
C PHE A 207 14.47 1.17 -5.20
N ALA A 208 13.17 0.98 -5.39
CA ALA A 208 12.19 1.19 -4.33
C ALA A 208 12.53 0.35 -3.08
N MET A 209 12.83 -0.92 -3.24
CA MET A 209 13.26 -1.78 -2.12
C MET A 209 14.51 -1.26 -1.42
N GLN A 210 15.55 -0.92 -2.18
CA GLN A 210 16.81 -0.42 -1.60
C GLN A 210 16.68 0.99 -1.01
N ALA A 211 15.68 1.76 -1.44
CA ALA A 211 15.31 3.04 -0.83
C ALA A 211 14.38 2.89 0.40
N GLY A 212 14.16 1.65 0.89
CA GLY A 212 13.38 1.36 2.10
C GLY A 212 11.87 1.30 1.89
N MET A 213 11.40 1.05 0.67
CA MET A 213 9.99 0.88 0.34
C MET A 213 9.64 -0.59 0.15
N VAL A 214 8.41 -0.97 0.47
CA VAL A 214 7.76 -2.16 -0.07
C VAL A 214 7.05 -1.71 -1.37
N PRO A 215 7.52 -2.12 -2.55
CA PRO A 215 6.89 -1.73 -3.81
C PRO A 215 5.57 -2.48 -3.99
N LEU A 216 4.50 -1.74 -4.31
CA LEU A 216 3.23 -2.32 -4.71
C LEU A 216 3.15 -2.37 -6.23
N THR A 217 2.88 -3.55 -6.76
CA THR A 217 2.67 -3.79 -8.18
C THR A 217 1.28 -4.33 -8.45
N GLY A 218 0.75 -4.11 -9.66
CA GLY A 218 -0.50 -4.65 -10.12
C GLY A 218 -0.46 -4.89 -11.62
N THR A 219 -0.59 -6.14 -12.02
CA THR A 219 -0.60 -6.55 -13.43
C THR A 219 -1.49 -7.77 -13.63
N THR A 220 -2.02 -7.93 -14.84
CA THR A 220 -2.74 -9.14 -15.28
C THR A 220 -1.84 -10.09 -16.09
N SER A 221 -0.60 -9.69 -16.39
CA SER A 221 0.38 -10.52 -17.10
C SER A 221 1.13 -11.43 -16.12
N LEU A 222 1.05 -12.73 -16.32
CA LEU A 222 1.83 -13.71 -15.56
C LEU A 222 3.35 -13.54 -15.76
N GLU A 223 3.75 -13.08 -16.94
CA GLU A 223 5.14 -12.79 -17.27
C GLU A 223 5.65 -11.63 -16.40
N HIS A 224 4.96 -10.49 -16.41
CA HIS A 224 5.31 -9.35 -15.54
C HIS A 224 5.31 -9.74 -14.05
N MET A 225 4.35 -10.55 -13.60
CA MET A 225 4.35 -11.04 -12.20
C MET A 225 5.65 -11.79 -11.85
N LYS A 226 6.14 -12.64 -12.75
CA LYS A 226 7.38 -13.38 -12.55
C LYS A 226 8.62 -12.47 -12.63
N GLU A 227 8.60 -11.51 -13.54
CA GLU A 227 9.66 -10.51 -13.68
C GLU A 227 9.76 -9.60 -12.45
N ASP A 228 8.63 -9.14 -11.92
CA ASP A 228 8.58 -8.33 -10.71
C ASP A 228 9.20 -9.05 -9.51
N LEU A 229 9.07 -10.38 -9.42
CA LEU A 229 9.69 -11.17 -8.35
C LEU A 229 11.20 -11.39 -8.53
N LYS A 230 11.75 -11.28 -9.75
CA LYS A 230 13.19 -11.38 -9.99
C LYS A 230 13.99 -10.18 -9.44
N ILE A 231 13.32 -9.13 -8.97
CA ILE A 231 13.99 -7.98 -8.35
C ILE A 231 14.82 -8.34 -7.11
N TYR A 232 14.57 -9.50 -6.52
CA TYR A 232 15.37 -10.03 -5.40
C TYR A 232 16.72 -10.55 -5.85
N ASP A 233 16.88 -10.90 -7.13
CA ASP A 233 18.09 -11.48 -7.72
C ASP A 233 19.06 -10.40 -8.24
N ILE A 234 18.68 -9.13 -8.23
CA ILE A 234 19.48 -8.00 -8.70
C ILE A 234 19.82 -7.04 -7.57
N GLU A 235 20.93 -6.33 -7.70
CA GLU A 235 21.35 -5.31 -6.75
C GLU A 235 21.81 -4.05 -7.48
N LEU A 236 21.37 -2.88 -7.00
CA LEU A 236 21.83 -1.57 -7.44
C LEU A 236 22.94 -1.09 -6.52
N THR A 237 23.97 -0.47 -7.08
CA THR A 237 24.99 0.18 -6.26
C THR A 237 24.40 1.41 -5.53
N PRO A 238 25.00 1.87 -4.42
CA PRO A 238 24.56 3.08 -3.74
C PRO A 238 24.48 4.31 -4.66
N GLU A 239 25.43 4.42 -5.62
CA GLU A 239 25.47 5.50 -6.61
C GLU A 239 24.28 5.41 -7.57
N GLN A 240 23.89 4.21 -8.01
CA GLN A 240 22.74 3.97 -8.87
C GLN A 240 21.42 4.31 -8.14
N VAL A 241 21.29 3.90 -6.87
CA VAL A 241 20.13 4.27 -6.03
C VAL A 241 20.02 5.79 -5.90
N LYS A 242 21.13 6.46 -5.58
CA LYS A 242 21.19 7.92 -5.46
C LYS A 242 20.86 8.62 -6.78
N LEU A 243 21.37 8.09 -7.90
CA LEU A 243 21.09 8.62 -9.24
C LEU A 243 19.59 8.54 -9.54
N ILE A 244 18.97 7.36 -9.36
CA ILE A 244 17.52 7.19 -9.62
C ILE A 244 16.70 8.10 -8.70
N GLU A 245 17.10 8.24 -7.44
CA GLU A 245 16.42 9.12 -6.50
C GLU A 245 16.51 10.60 -6.87
N SER A 246 17.52 11.00 -7.65
CA SER A 246 17.74 12.38 -8.10
C SER A 246 17.15 12.71 -9.47
N ILE A 247 16.52 11.76 -10.15
CA ILE A 247 15.86 12.00 -11.44
C ILE A 247 14.61 12.86 -11.20
N GLU A 248 14.68 14.08 -11.68
CA GLU A 248 13.56 15.04 -11.73
C GLU A 248 13.01 15.10 -13.15
N ALA A 249 11.70 15.46 -13.30
CA ALA A 249 11.05 15.56 -14.61
C ALA A 249 11.42 16.87 -15.31
#